data_e562050f8a623ee4e5422c4e4cefaf70
#
_entry.id   e562050f8a623ee4e5422c4e4cefaf70
#
_cell.length_a   1.000
_cell.length_b   1.000
_cell.length_c   1.000
_cell.angle_alpha   90.00
_cell.angle_beta   90.00
_cell.angle_gamma   90.00
#
_symmetry.space_group_name_H-M   'P 1'
#
loop_
_entity.id
_entity.type
_entity.pdbx_description
1 polymer ?
#
loop_
_entity_poly.entity_id
_entity_poly.type
_entity_poly.pdbx_seq_one_letter_code
_entity_poly.pdbx_strand_id
1 'polypeptide(L)'
;MKTQSIVRDFPIVCVGGSAGGLDSYIRLLQNLPDDLGAAIVIVNHLRTVATLLHEILPRHTKMPVELITEKLDIEPNHVFIIPEKRDLHVLNREFRLKPISKPRGWPDVITVFMRSLTENWDGKLISVIVSGYDGDGAAALCGIKEVGGITIAQKPDTASHPDMPESAIASGCIDFVLSPEDIAREIKRIVLAI
;
A
#
# COMPACT_ATOMS: atom_id res chain seq x y z
N MET A 1 2.35 37.97 12.86
CA MET A 1 1.66 36.90 12.09
C MET A 1 2.14 35.57 12.63
N LYS A 2 1.27 34.82 13.33
CA LYS A 2 1.59 33.46 13.77
C LYS A 2 1.54 32.58 12.54
N THR A 3 2.67 32.03 12.11
CA THR A 3 2.74 30.97 11.12
C THR A 3 1.96 29.79 11.69
N GLN A 4 0.77 29.54 11.16
CA GLN A 4 0.10 28.27 11.40
C GLN A 4 1.03 27.18 10.87
N SER A 5 1.58 26.37 11.77
CA SER A 5 2.25 25.13 11.38
C SER A 5 1.21 24.29 10.68
N ILE A 6 1.41 24.05 9.39
CA ILE A 6 0.61 23.09 8.64
C ILE A 6 0.92 21.73 9.28
N VAL A 7 0.00 21.24 10.10
CA VAL A 7 0.07 19.89 10.64
C VAL A 7 -0.17 18.95 9.47
N ARG A 8 0.90 18.35 8.96
CA ARG A 8 0.78 17.31 7.94
C ARG A 8 0.17 16.07 8.55
N ASP A 9 -0.63 15.36 7.75
CA ASP A 9 -1.15 14.05 8.14
C ASP A 9 -0.01 13.03 8.37
N PHE A 10 -0.29 11.99 9.13
CA PHE A 10 0.65 10.88 9.30
C PHE A 10 0.89 10.16 7.97
N PRO A 11 2.01 9.42 7.83
CA PRO A 11 2.30 8.69 6.60
C PRO A 11 1.30 7.58 6.32
N ILE A 12 1.02 7.35 5.04
CA ILE A 12 0.34 6.14 4.56
C ILE A 12 1.33 5.30 3.76
N VAL A 13 1.41 4.02 4.13
CA VAL A 13 2.13 2.99 3.39
C VAL A 13 1.11 2.18 2.59
N CYS A 14 1.11 2.35 1.27
CA CYS A 14 0.30 1.55 0.36
C CYS A 14 1.11 0.33 -0.08
N VAL A 15 0.62 -0.87 0.20
CA VAL A 15 1.26 -2.12 -0.22
C VAL A 15 0.38 -2.80 -1.26
N GLY A 16 0.81 -2.77 -2.51
CA GLY A 16 0.14 -3.42 -3.64
C GLY A 16 0.77 -4.76 -3.95
N GLY A 17 -0.05 -5.78 -4.06
CA GLY A 17 0.36 -7.13 -4.40
C GLY A 17 -0.79 -7.95 -4.98
N SER A 18 -0.50 -9.20 -5.31
CA SER A 18 -1.45 -10.13 -5.91
C SER A 18 -1.04 -11.56 -5.57
N ALA A 19 -0.85 -12.43 -6.56
CA ALA A 19 -0.40 -13.81 -6.37
C ALA A 19 0.95 -13.85 -5.62
N GLY A 20 1.05 -14.69 -4.60
CA GLY A 20 2.24 -14.78 -3.73
C GLY A 20 2.41 -13.60 -2.77
N GLY A 21 1.48 -12.65 -2.77
CA GLY A 21 1.53 -11.47 -1.90
C GLY A 21 1.43 -11.79 -0.43
N LEU A 22 0.71 -12.85 -0.06
CA LEU A 22 0.53 -13.24 1.35
C LEU A 22 1.88 -13.43 2.07
N ASP A 23 2.82 -14.16 1.48
CA ASP A 23 4.16 -14.34 2.04
C ASP A 23 4.87 -13.00 2.23
N SER A 24 4.80 -12.14 1.23
CA SER A 24 5.40 -10.80 1.28
C SER A 24 4.77 -9.94 2.37
N TYR A 25 3.45 -9.95 2.51
CA TYR A 25 2.75 -9.20 3.57
C TYR A 25 3.14 -9.69 4.96
N ILE A 26 3.19 -11.00 5.16
CA ILE A 26 3.58 -11.60 6.45
C ILE A 26 5.00 -11.17 6.82
N ARG A 27 5.95 -11.32 5.92
CA ARG A 27 7.37 -10.97 6.16
C ARG A 27 7.54 -9.47 6.42
N LEU A 28 6.79 -8.65 5.71
CA LEU A 28 6.78 -7.20 5.93
C LEU A 28 6.22 -6.86 7.33
N LEU A 29 5.04 -7.34 7.66
CA LEU A 29 4.35 -7.00 8.91
C LEU A 29 5.07 -7.52 10.14
N GLN A 30 5.65 -8.71 10.08
CA GLN A 30 6.44 -9.27 11.19
C GLN A 30 7.65 -8.42 11.58
N ASN A 31 8.14 -7.60 10.66
CA ASN A 31 9.31 -6.74 10.85
C ASN A 31 8.95 -5.27 11.11
N LEU A 32 7.67 -4.94 11.25
CA LEU A 32 7.20 -3.60 11.60
C LEU A 32 6.73 -3.54 13.05
N PRO A 33 7.03 -2.44 13.78
CA PRO A 33 6.54 -2.26 15.14
C PRO A 33 5.06 -1.88 15.16
N ASP A 34 4.38 -2.12 16.26
CA ASP A 34 2.97 -1.77 16.46
C ASP A 34 2.73 -0.28 16.70
N ASP A 35 3.78 0.47 17.03
CA ASP A 35 3.78 1.94 17.20
C ASP A 35 4.48 2.66 16.03
N LEU A 36 4.36 2.14 14.82
CA LEU A 36 5.05 2.64 13.63
C LEU A 36 4.84 4.14 13.37
N GLY A 37 3.67 4.68 13.66
CA GLY A 37 3.30 6.08 13.38
C GLY A 37 2.75 6.30 11.97
N ALA A 38 2.45 5.25 11.24
CA ALA A 38 1.87 5.28 9.89
C ALA A 38 0.69 4.32 9.77
N ALA A 39 -0.21 4.58 8.84
CA ALA A 39 -1.23 3.61 8.43
C ALA A 39 -0.69 2.73 7.32
N ILE A 40 -0.99 1.43 7.38
CA ILE A 40 -0.65 0.47 6.32
C ILE A 40 -1.92 0.08 5.61
N VAL A 41 -1.95 0.21 4.30
CA VAL A 41 -3.09 -0.17 3.46
C VAL A 41 -2.64 -1.23 2.48
N ILE A 42 -3.15 -2.44 2.63
CA ILE A 42 -2.88 -3.55 1.73
C ILE A 42 -3.95 -3.56 0.65
N VAL A 43 -3.52 -3.30 -0.58
CA VAL A 43 -4.35 -3.34 -1.78
C VAL A 43 -3.99 -4.59 -2.56
N ASN A 44 -4.66 -5.69 -2.22
CA ASN A 44 -4.43 -6.96 -2.86
C ASN A 44 -5.29 -7.10 -4.11
N HIS A 45 -4.63 -7.22 -5.26
CA HIS A 45 -5.30 -7.40 -6.55
C HIS A 45 -5.75 -8.85 -6.68
N LEU A 46 -7.04 -9.11 -6.49
CA LEU A 46 -7.65 -10.44 -6.60
C LEU A 46 -8.25 -10.66 -7.97
N ARG A 47 -7.90 -11.77 -8.60
CA ARG A 47 -8.47 -12.19 -9.89
C ARG A 47 -9.51 -13.28 -9.78
N THR A 48 -9.37 -14.21 -8.85
CA THR A 48 -10.17 -15.45 -8.85
C THR A 48 -10.56 -16.02 -7.49
N VAL A 49 -9.87 -15.72 -6.41
CA VAL A 49 -10.13 -16.32 -5.10
C VAL A 49 -10.00 -15.28 -3.99
N ALA A 50 -11.02 -15.22 -3.14
CA ALA A 50 -10.96 -14.46 -1.91
C ALA A 50 -9.83 -14.97 -1.01
N THR A 51 -8.87 -14.10 -0.71
CA THR A 51 -7.92 -14.38 0.36
C THR A 51 -8.43 -13.76 1.65
N LEU A 52 -8.54 -14.58 2.69
CA LEU A 52 -8.98 -14.13 4.01
C LEU A 52 -7.83 -13.40 4.74
N LEU A 53 -7.25 -12.39 4.09
CA LEU A 53 -6.09 -11.64 4.64
C LEU A 53 -6.41 -11.05 6.00
N HIS A 54 -7.62 -10.54 6.20
CA HIS A 54 -8.07 -9.96 7.46
C HIS A 54 -8.22 -10.99 8.60
N GLU A 55 -8.26 -12.29 8.28
CA GLU A 55 -8.25 -13.38 9.26
C GLU A 55 -6.85 -13.95 9.49
N ILE A 56 -5.98 -13.91 8.48
CA ILE A 56 -4.62 -14.47 8.53
C ILE A 56 -3.64 -13.48 9.14
N LEU A 57 -3.62 -12.24 8.68
CA LEU A 57 -2.61 -11.25 9.05
C LEU A 57 -2.61 -10.85 10.52
N PRO A 58 -3.73 -10.88 11.29
CA PRO A 58 -3.68 -10.58 12.72
C PRO A 58 -2.73 -11.48 13.54
N ARG A 59 -2.39 -12.64 13.02
CA ARG A 59 -1.43 -13.55 13.67
C ARG A 59 0.04 -13.12 13.49
N HIS A 60 0.30 -12.15 12.61
CA HIS A 60 1.63 -11.75 12.17
C HIS A 60 1.99 -10.31 12.51
N THR A 61 1.09 -9.58 13.15
CA THR A 61 1.30 -8.20 13.60
C THR A 61 0.53 -7.95 14.89
N LYS A 62 1.02 -7.02 15.71
CA LYS A 62 0.30 -6.52 16.89
C LYS A 62 -0.59 -5.32 16.54
N MET A 63 -0.41 -4.71 15.36
CA MET A 63 -1.31 -3.65 14.90
C MET A 63 -2.71 -4.23 14.66
N PRO A 64 -3.79 -3.48 14.97
CA PRO A 64 -5.14 -3.86 14.56
C PRO A 64 -5.20 -4.04 13.06
N VAL A 65 -5.83 -5.13 12.60
CA VAL A 65 -6.04 -5.44 11.18
C VAL A 65 -7.53 -5.33 10.88
N GLU A 66 -7.90 -4.45 9.97
CA GLU A 66 -9.28 -4.15 9.65
C GLU A 66 -9.57 -4.34 8.15
N LEU A 67 -10.64 -5.04 7.84
CA LEU A 67 -11.21 -5.04 6.49
C LEU A 67 -11.92 -3.70 6.27
N ILE A 68 -11.54 -2.99 5.21
CA ILE A 68 -12.10 -1.66 4.93
C ILE A 68 -13.59 -1.76 4.62
N THR A 69 -14.37 -0.94 5.32
CA THR A 69 -15.80 -0.72 5.09
C THR A 69 -16.04 0.71 4.59
N GLU A 70 -17.26 0.98 4.17
CA GLU A 70 -17.65 2.31 3.71
C GLU A 70 -17.48 3.35 4.83
N LYS A 71 -16.83 4.46 4.51
CA LYS A 71 -16.61 5.60 5.44
C LYS A 71 -15.82 5.24 6.71
N LEU A 72 -14.85 4.36 6.58
CA LEU A 72 -13.95 4.04 7.67
C LEU A 72 -12.87 5.13 7.81
N ASP A 73 -12.68 5.63 9.02
CA ASP A 73 -11.60 6.57 9.33
C ASP A 73 -10.23 5.91 9.17
N ILE A 74 -9.28 6.67 8.63
CA ILE A 74 -7.89 6.22 8.51
C ILE A 74 -7.16 6.60 9.79
N GLU A 75 -6.58 5.61 10.46
CA GLU A 75 -5.84 5.79 11.72
C GLU A 75 -4.41 5.27 11.60
N PRO A 76 -3.42 5.91 12.27
CA PRO A 76 -2.06 5.39 12.30
C PRO A 76 -1.99 4.11 13.13
N ASN A 77 -0.95 3.33 12.94
CA ASN A 77 -0.70 2.07 13.66
C ASN A 77 -1.80 1.01 13.44
N HIS A 78 -2.44 1.05 12.27
CA HIS A 78 -3.42 0.08 11.82
C HIS A 78 -3.03 -0.50 10.47
N VAL A 79 -3.45 -1.73 10.23
CA VAL A 79 -3.36 -2.40 8.93
C VAL A 79 -4.77 -2.48 8.35
N PHE A 80 -4.98 -1.85 7.21
CA PHE A 80 -6.26 -1.85 6.50
C PHE A 80 -6.14 -2.71 5.25
N ILE A 81 -7.20 -3.47 4.95
CA ILE A 81 -7.22 -4.38 3.80
C ILE A 81 -8.39 -4.02 2.90
N ILE A 82 -8.13 -3.88 1.60
CA ILE A 82 -9.18 -3.65 0.61
C ILE A 82 -10.16 -4.83 0.56
N PRO A 83 -11.49 -4.59 0.55
CA PRO A 83 -12.47 -5.63 0.29
C PRO A 83 -12.47 -6.02 -1.20
N GLU A 84 -13.06 -7.17 -1.48
CA GLU A 84 -13.19 -7.67 -2.84
C GLU A 84 -14.11 -6.83 -3.72
N LYS A 85 -13.83 -6.83 -5.02
CA LYS A 85 -14.69 -6.24 -6.07
C LYS A 85 -15.05 -4.78 -5.83
N ARG A 86 -14.15 -4.04 -5.22
CA ARG A 86 -14.30 -2.61 -4.97
C ARG A 86 -13.04 -1.85 -5.35
N ASP A 87 -13.22 -0.64 -5.86
CA ASP A 87 -12.16 0.35 -5.91
C ASP A 87 -12.11 1.13 -4.61
N LEU A 88 -10.90 1.40 -4.15
CA LEU A 88 -10.65 2.13 -2.91
C LEU A 88 -10.18 3.54 -3.21
N HIS A 89 -10.79 4.49 -2.53
CA HIS A 89 -10.44 5.91 -2.58
C HIS A 89 -10.27 6.47 -1.16
N VAL A 90 -9.61 7.60 -1.07
CA VAL A 90 -9.49 8.39 0.15
C VAL A 90 -10.15 9.74 -0.08
N LEU A 91 -10.96 10.19 0.88
CA LEU A 91 -11.55 11.52 0.88
C LEU A 91 -11.81 11.94 2.33
N ASN A 92 -11.42 13.17 2.69
CA ASN A 92 -11.64 13.73 4.03
C ASN A 92 -11.15 12.81 5.18
N ARG A 93 -9.97 12.20 5.01
CA ARG A 93 -9.33 11.28 5.96
C ARG A 93 -10.08 9.96 6.19
N GLU A 94 -11.01 9.64 5.31
CA GLU A 94 -11.78 8.41 5.35
C GLU A 94 -11.54 7.57 4.09
N PHE A 95 -11.63 6.26 4.22
CA PHE A 95 -11.75 5.38 3.07
C PHE A 95 -13.13 5.52 2.43
N ARG A 96 -13.16 5.47 1.11
CA ARG A 96 -14.37 5.44 0.29
C ARG A 96 -14.31 4.25 -0.65
N LEU A 97 -15.31 3.40 -0.58
CA LEU A 97 -15.46 2.27 -1.48
C LEU A 97 -16.36 2.66 -2.66
N LYS A 98 -15.93 2.35 -3.86
CA LYS A 98 -16.71 2.54 -5.09
C LYS A 98 -16.86 1.20 -5.81
N PRO A 99 -17.89 1.03 -6.66
CA PRO A 99 -17.93 -0.11 -7.56
C PRO A 99 -16.64 -0.19 -8.37
N ILE A 100 -16.17 -1.41 -8.64
CA ILE A 100 -14.95 -1.59 -9.43
C ILE A 100 -15.10 -0.94 -10.81
N SER A 101 -14.13 -0.10 -11.19
CA SER A 101 -14.19 0.71 -12.42
C SER A 101 -14.05 -0.14 -13.69
N LYS A 102 -13.43 -1.30 -13.59
CA LYS A 102 -13.28 -2.26 -14.69
C LYS A 102 -13.87 -3.62 -14.32
N PRO A 103 -15.21 -3.76 -14.35
CA PRO A 103 -15.85 -5.03 -13.96
C PRO A 103 -15.61 -6.15 -14.97
N ARG A 104 -15.23 -5.81 -16.21
CA ARG A 104 -14.83 -6.73 -17.27
C ARG A 104 -13.39 -6.41 -17.68
N GLY A 105 -12.51 -7.40 -17.69
CA GLY A 105 -11.11 -7.24 -18.02
C GLY A 105 -10.21 -7.25 -16.75
N TRP A 106 -9.09 -6.50 -16.80
CA TRP A 106 -8.11 -6.47 -15.75
C TRP A 106 -8.35 -5.26 -14.83
N PRO A 107 -8.80 -5.47 -13.58
CA PRO A 107 -8.90 -4.37 -12.63
C PRO A 107 -7.52 -3.75 -12.36
N ASP A 108 -7.50 -2.47 -12.05
CA ASP A 108 -6.29 -1.73 -11.69
C ASP A 108 -6.42 -1.06 -10.31
N VAL A 109 -6.89 -1.83 -9.35
CA VAL A 109 -7.23 -1.39 -7.98
C VAL A 109 -6.06 -0.71 -7.26
N ILE A 110 -4.82 -1.17 -7.48
CA ILE A 110 -3.62 -0.58 -6.88
C ILE A 110 -3.38 0.81 -7.48
N THR A 111 -3.42 0.92 -8.79
CA THR A 111 -3.27 2.19 -9.53
C THR A 111 -4.32 3.20 -9.12
N VAL A 112 -5.58 2.79 -9.03
CA VAL A 112 -6.72 3.65 -8.62
C VAL A 112 -6.49 4.20 -7.21
N PHE A 113 -6.11 3.35 -6.26
CA PHE A 113 -5.89 3.79 -4.88
C PHE A 113 -4.68 4.73 -4.76
N MET A 114 -3.56 4.42 -5.40
CA MET A 114 -2.38 5.30 -5.41
C MET A 114 -2.69 6.69 -5.96
N ARG A 115 -3.47 6.79 -7.05
CA ARG A 115 -3.91 8.07 -7.60
C ARG A 115 -4.78 8.84 -6.63
N SER A 116 -5.69 8.17 -5.96
CA SER A 116 -6.53 8.79 -4.93
C SER A 116 -5.71 9.35 -3.77
N LEU A 117 -4.66 8.63 -3.36
CA LEU A 117 -3.73 9.12 -2.33
C LEU A 117 -3.01 10.39 -2.76
N THR A 118 -2.49 10.45 -3.98
CA THR A 118 -1.78 11.65 -4.47
C THR A 118 -2.67 12.88 -4.54
N GLU A 119 -3.95 12.69 -4.75
CA GLU A 119 -4.94 13.77 -4.86
C GLU A 119 -5.51 14.23 -3.51
N ASN A 120 -5.60 13.34 -2.52
CA ASN A 120 -6.44 13.56 -1.33
C ASN A 120 -5.73 13.37 0.02
N TRP A 121 -4.45 13.07 0.05
CA TRP A 121 -3.70 12.88 1.29
C TRP A 121 -2.51 13.81 1.39
N ASP A 122 -2.43 14.59 2.49
CA ASP A 122 -1.37 15.58 2.72
C ASP A 122 -0.14 15.02 3.41
N GLY A 123 -0.21 13.82 3.96
CA GLY A 123 0.90 13.16 4.64
C GLY A 123 1.90 12.54 3.65
N LYS A 124 3.02 12.06 4.20
CA LYS A 124 4.02 11.33 3.42
C LYS A 124 3.40 10.05 2.84
N LEU A 125 3.64 9.81 1.56
CA LEU A 125 3.22 8.58 0.88
C LEU A 125 4.43 7.65 0.69
N ILE A 126 4.24 6.38 1.02
CA ILE A 126 5.19 5.31 0.75
C ILE A 126 4.42 4.25 -0.02
N SER A 127 4.80 4.00 -1.25
CA SER A 127 4.18 2.98 -2.10
C SER A 127 5.10 1.79 -2.29
N VAL A 128 4.61 0.62 -1.97
CA VAL A 128 5.34 -0.65 -2.03
C VAL A 128 4.62 -1.59 -2.98
N ILE A 129 5.35 -2.13 -3.96
CA ILE A 129 4.85 -3.16 -4.88
C ILE A 129 5.54 -4.47 -4.56
N VAL A 130 4.76 -5.48 -4.25
CA VAL A 130 5.24 -6.82 -3.94
C VAL A 130 4.76 -7.85 -4.97
N SER A 131 4.98 -9.13 -4.69
CA SER A 131 4.66 -10.26 -5.57
C SER A 131 3.28 -10.17 -6.23
N GLY A 132 3.19 -10.45 -7.52
CA GLY A 132 1.97 -10.50 -8.32
C GLY A 132 2.24 -10.81 -9.79
N TYR A 133 1.18 -11.19 -10.53
CA TYR A 133 1.29 -11.60 -11.94
C TYR A 133 1.24 -10.47 -12.96
N ASP A 134 0.60 -9.36 -12.64
CA ASP A 134 0.39 -8.27 -13.59
C ASP A 134 1.13 -6.99 -13.21
N GLY A 135 0.95 -5.94 -13.99
CA GLY A 135 1.62 -4.66 -13.79
C GLY A 135 0.77 -3.60 -13.09
N ASP A 136 -0.30 -3.98 -12.38
CA ASP A 136 -1.10 -3.00 -11.64
C ASP A 136 -0.22 -2.22 -10.65
N GLY A 137 -0.47 -0.94 -10.54
CA GLY A 137 0.30 -0.01 -9.71
C GLY A 137 1.42 0.71 -10.44
N ALA A 138 2.06 0.10 -11.44
CA ALA A 138 3.21 0.69 -12.12
C ALA A 138 2.92 2.07 -12.73
N ALA A 139 1.73 2.26 -13.29
CA ALA A 139 1.33 3.53 -13.92
C ALA A 139 1.18 4.71 -12.94
N ALA A 140 1.02 4.45 -11.64
CA ALA A 140 0.83 5.49 -10.63
C ALA A 140 2.11 5.87 -9.87
N LEU A 141 3.19 5.12 -10.01
CA LEU A 141 4.42 5.30 -9.20
C LEU A 141 5.09 6.66 -9.43
N CYS A 142 5.15 7.13 -10.67
CA CYS A 142 5.72 8.45 -10.96
C CYS A 142 4.92 9.57 -10.27
N GLY A 143 3.60 9.46 -10.23
CA GLY A 143 2.74 10.40 -9.51
C GLY A 143 2.99 10.42 -7.99
N ILE A 144 3.29 9.28 -7.40
CA ILE A 144 3.69 9.20 -5.98
C ILE A 144 4.99 10.00 -5.76
N LYS A 145 5.96 9.86 -6.63
CA LYS A 145 7.23 10.60 -6.54
C LYS A 145 7.03 12.10 -6.75
N GLU A 146 6.19 12.50 -7.68
CA GLU A 146 5.89 13.91 -7.97
C GLU A 146 5.35 14.66 -6.76
N VAL A 147 4.60 14.01 -5.89
CA VAL A 147 4.11 14.61 -4.63
C VAL A 147 5.08 14.42 -3.45
N GLY A 148 6.31 14.01 -3.70
CA GLY A 148 7.33 13.82 -2.68
C GLY A 148 7.27 12.48 -1.94
N GLY A 149 6.52 11.51 -2.46
CA GLY A 149 6.45 10.16 -1.91
C GLY A 149 7.68 9.31 -2.22
N ILE A 150 7.78 8.17 -1.56
CA ILE A 150 8.84 7.17 -1.74
C ILE A 150 8.21 5.92 -2.36
N THR A 151 8.91 5.32 -3.32
CA THR A 151 8.47 4.13 -4.03
C THR A 151 9.44 2.98 -3.84
N ILE A 152 8.92 1.81 -3.50
CA ILE A 152 9.72 0.61 -3.20
C ILE A 152 9.14 -0.56 -3.98
N ALA A 153 9.98 -1.34 -4.64
CA ALA A 153 9.60 -2.62 -5.22
C ALA A 153 10.27 -3.76 -4.45
N GLN A 154 9.54 -4.84 -4.27
CA GLN A 154 10.12 -6.08 -3.77
C GLN A 154 11.18 -6.58 -4.75
N LYS A 155 12.34 -6.99 -4.23
CA LYS A 155 13.41 -7.59 -5.04
C LYS A 155 12.86 -8.82 -5.76
N PRO A 156 12.91 -8.88 -7.10
CA PRO A 156 12.23 -9.93 -7.88
C PRO A 156 12.59 -11.35 -7.48
N ASP A 157 13.85 -11.63 -7.14
CA ASP A 157 14.29 -12.96 -6.73
C ASP A 157 13.76 -13.41 -5.35
N THR A 158 13.16 -12.49 -4.58
CA THR A 158 12.49 -12.79 -3.31
C THR A 158 10.98 -12.95 -3.46
N ALA A 159 10.42 -12.68 -4.62
CA ALA A 159 8.99 -12.74 -4.89
C ALA A 159 8.61 -14.08 -5.54
N SER A 160 7.51 -14.69 -5.08
CA SER A 160 6.97 -15.89 -5.70
C SER A 160 6.55 -15.64 -7.16
N HIS A 161 6.03 -14.43 -7.45
CA HIS A 161 5.65 -13.98 -8.78
C HIS A 161 6.26 -12.59 -9.02
N PRO A 162 7.39 -12.52 -9.74
CA PRO A 162 8.17 -11.28 -9.88
C PRO A 162 7.60 -10.29 -10.90
N ASP A 163 6.59 -10.65 -11.69
CA ASP A 163 6.07 -9.83 -12.80
C ASP A 163 5.64 -8.42 -12.32
N MET A 164 4.92 -8.34 -11.20
CA MET A 164 4.43 -7.06 -10.67
C MET A 164 5.57 -6.16 -10.18
N PRO A 165 6.51 -6.63 -9.34
CA PRO A 165 7.68 -5.83 -8.98
C PRO A 165 8.56 -5.47 -10.18
N GLU A 166 8.73 -6.37 -11.15
CA GLU A 166 9.51 -6.07 -12.37
C GLU A 166 8.84 -4.97 -13.20
N SER A 167 7.52 -5.00 -13.35
CA SER A 167 6.75 -3.92 -14.00
C SER A 167 6.90 -2.58 -13.28
N ALA A 168 6.90 -2.62 -11.95
CA ALA A 168 7.15 -1.42 -11.14
C ALA A 168 8.55 -0.85 -11.38
N ILE A 169 9.57 -1.69 -11.39
CA ILE A 169 10.96 -1.30 -11.68
C ILE A 169 11.07 -0.74 -13.10
N ALA A 170 10.44 -1.36 -14.08
CA ALA A 170 10.44 -0.93 -15.48
C ALA A 170 9.79 0.45 -15.69
N SER A 171 8.95 0.92 -14.76
CA SER A 171 8.39 2.27 -14.81
C SER A 171 9.43 3.38 -14.74
N GLY A 172 10.62 3.08 -14.21
CA GLY A 172 11.68 4.07 -13.96
C GLY A 172 11.45 4.95 -12.73
N CYS A 173 10.39 4.71 -11.96
CA CYS A 173 9.98 5.54 -10.83
C CYS A 173 10.06 4.81 -9.48
N ILE A 174 10.94 3.83 -9.35
CA ILE A 174 11.22 3.12 -8.09
C ILE A 174 12.48 3.69 -7.44
N ASP A 175 12.38 4.05 -6.15
CA ASP A 175 13.51 4.52 -5.36
C ASP A 175 14.35 3.37 -4.80
N PHE A 176 13.72 2.30 -4.33
CA PHE A 176 14.41 1.16 -3.70
C PHE A 176 13.89 -0.18 -4.21
N VAL A 177 14.79 -1.14 -4.36
CA VAL A 177 14.47 -2.54 -4.68
C VAL A 177 15.02 -3.39 -3.54
N LEU A 178 14.13 -3.96 -2.72
CA LEU A 178 14.48 -4.56 -1.42
C LEU A 178 13.69 -5.85 -1.15
N SER A 179 14.25 -6.71 -0.30
CA SER A 179 13.51 -7.85 0.29
C SER A 179 12.38 -7.34 1.21
N PRO A 180 11.34 -8.13 1.50
CA PRO A 180 10.30 -7.71 2.43
C PRO A 180 10.81 -7.25 3.79
N GLU A 181 11.83 -7.91 4.35
CA GLU A 181 12.47 -7.53 5.62
C GLU A 181 13.16 -6.17 5.53
N ASP A 182 13.86 -5.94 4.43
CA ASP A 182 14.55 -4.65 4.20
C ASP A 182 13.56 -3.54 3.83
N ILE A 183 12.44 -3.86 3.18
CA ILE A 183 11.32 -2.91 2.98
C ILE A 183 10.80 -2.43 4.34
N ALA A 184 10.55 -3.33 5.28
CA ALA A 184 10.12 -2.97 6.64
C ALA A 184 11.13 -2.05 7.33
N ARG A 185 12.41 -2.33 7.18
CA ARG A 185 13.51 -1.54 7.74
C ARG A 185 13.55 -0.13 7.14
N GLU A 186 13.37 -0.03 5.84
CA GLU A 186 13.32 1.24 5.12
C GLU A 186 12.07 2.07 5.48
N ILE A 187 10.90 1.44 5.59
CA ILE A 187 9.68 2.11 6.06
C ILE A 187 9.89 2.74 7.44
N LYS A 188 10.45 1.99 8.39
CA LYS A 188 10.76 2.51 9.73
C LYS A 188 11.69 3.72 9.66
N ARG A 189 12.74 3.64 8.84
CA ARG A 189 13.70 4.74 8.66
C ARG A 189 13.01 5.99 8.10
N ILE A 190 12.16 5.85 7.10
CA ILE A 190 11.44 6.96 6.48
C ILE A 190 10.48 7.61 7.49
N VAL A 191 9.69 6.80 8.20
CA VAL A 191 8.69 7.31 9.17
C VAL A 191 9.37 8.03 10.33
N LEU A 192 10.49 7.51 10.85
CA LEU A 192 11.26 8.14 11.94
C LEU A 192 11.93 9.46 11.52
N ALA A 193 12.13 9.69 10.23
CA ALA A 193 12.76 10.91 9.70
C ALA A 193 11.78 12.08 9.44
N ILE A 194 10.49 11.88 9.69
CA ILE A 194 9.42 12.90 9.53
C ILE A 194 9.23 13.73 10.84
#